data_fcec93d3fba96788ecdfed70858ad6cb
#
_entry.id   fcec93d3fba96788ecdfed70858ad6cb
#
_cell.length_a   1.000
_cell.length_b   1.000
_cell.length_c   1.000
_cell.angle_alpha   90.00
_cell.angle_beta   90.00
_cell.angle_gamma   90.00
#
_symmetry.space_group_name_H-M   'P 1'
#
loop_
_entity.id
_entity.type
_entity.pdbx_description
1 polymer ?
#
loop_
_entity_poly.entity_id
_entity_poly.type
_entity_poly.pdbx_seq_one_letter_code
_entity_poly.pdbx_strand_id
1 'polypeptide(L)'
;MRVRRGRALRTLEEQAEVKETLETEHLCLEKPREVIFCMSVPGVGREGIEIRTRGRALEIVAKRADGKAYFSTFELPRNAVPQERILRVRDGFLVLIIPKRKRS
;
A
#
# COMPACT_ATOMS: atom_id res chain seq x y z
N MET A 1 -10.40 16.63 -4.66
CA MET A 1 -9.65 15.34 -4.57
C MET A 1 -8.21 15.56 -4.95
N ARG A 2 -7.32 14.94 -4.22
CA ARG A 2 -5.88 15.08 -4.43
C ARG A 2 -5.30 13.74 -4.87
N VAL A 3 -4.53 13.75 -5.96
CA VAL A 3 -3.89 12.55 -6.50
C VAL A 3 -2.38 12.72 -6.43
N ARG A 4 -1.68 11.70 -5.96
CA ARG A 4 -0.21 11.69 -5.95
C ARG A 4 0.32 10.27 -6.14
N ARG A 5 1.56 10.18 -6.64
CA ARG A 5 2.23 8.90 -6.82
C ARG A 5 2.92 8.47 -5.53
N GLY A 6 2.81 7.19 -5.25
CA GLY A 6 3.57 6.57 -4.19
C GLY A 6 5.02 6.34 -4.60
N ARG A 7 5.84 6.05 -3.62
CA ARG A 7 7.26 5.79 -3.77
C ARG A 7 7.56 4.38 -3.28
N ALA A 8 8.39 3.65 -4.00
CA ALA A 8 8.81 2.32 -3.57
C ALA A 8 9.92 2.44 -2.53
N LEU A 9 9.72 1.86 -1.35
CA LEU A 9 10.71 1.78 -0.28
C LEU A 9 10.68 0.37 0.28
N ARG A 10 11.80 -0.06 0.84
CA ARG A 10 11.89 -1.39 1.46
C ARG A 10 12.89 -1.37 2.60
N THR A 11 12.63 -2.20 3.61
CA THR A 11 13.55 -2.39 4.73
C THR A 11 14.65 -3.38 4.32
N LEU A 12 15.71 -3.43 5.13
CA LEU A 12 16.78 -4.39 4.90
C LEU A 12 16.30 -5.83 4.98
N GLU A 13 15.36 -6.11 5.89
CA GLU A 13 14.78 -7.43 6.04
C GLU A 13 14.02 -7.86 4.80
N GLU A 14 13.24 -6.96 4.24
CA GLU A 14 12.49 -7.24 3.03
C GLU A 14 13.40 -7.44 1.83
N GLN A 15 14.51 -6.71 1.77
CA GLN A 15 15.49 -6.91 0.72
C GLN A 15 16.12 -8.30 0.78
N ALA A 16 16.34 -8.83 1.99
CA ALA A 16 16.89 -10.17 2.15
C ALA A 16 15.91 -11.27 1.74
N GLU A 17 14.60 -11.03 1.94
CA GLU A 17 13.56 -12.00 1.63
C GLU A 17 13.11 -12.00 0.15
N VAL A 18 13.37 -10.91 -0.56
CA VAL A 18 12.85 -10.69 -1.90
C VAL A 18 13.96 -10.84 -2.93
N LYS A 19 13.74 -11.71 -3.91
CA LYS A 19 14.70 -11.95 -4.99
C LYS A 19 14.80 -10.76 -5.94
N GLU A 20 13.70 -10.08 -6.19
CA GLU A 20 13.65 -8.98 -7.13
C GLU A 20 12.50 -8.04 -6.77
N THR A 21 12.77 -6.75 -6.82
CA THR A 21 11.75 -5.72 -6.65
C THR A 21 11.17 -5.37 -8.02
N LEU A 22 9.86 -5.48 -8.13
CA LEU A 22 9.15 -5.17 -9.35
C LEU A 22 8.63 -3.74 -9.32
N GLU A 23 8.71 -3.08 -10.46
CA GLU A 23 8.14 -1.74 -10.63
C GLU A 23 6.67 -1.84 -10.98
N THR A 24 5.88 -0.94 -10.43
CA THR A 24 4.46 -0.85 -10.78
C THR A 24 3.96 0.55 -10.51
N GLU A 25 2.86 0.91 -11.15
CA GLU A 25 2.21 2.17 -10.87
C GLU A 25 1.37 2.06 -9.62
N HIS A 26 1.43 3.09 -8.80
CA HIS A 26 0.59 3.18 -7.61
C HIS A 26 0.12 4.61 -7.43
N LEU A 27 -1.13 4.75 -7.04
CA LEU A 27 -1.80 6.03 -6.89
C LEU A 27 -2.36 6.15 -5.49
N CYS A 28 -2.38 7.39 -5.01
CA CYS A 28 -3.03 7.72 -3.75
C CYS A 28 -4.07 8.80 -4.03
N LEU A 29 -5.31 8.51 -3.69
CA LEU A 29 -6.42 9.45 -3.82
C LEU A 29 -6.83 9.89 -2.42
N GLU A 30 -6.65 11.15 -2.13
CA GLU A 30 -7.06 11.69 -0.83
C GLU A 30 -8.40 12.38 -0.97
N LYS A 31 -9.40 11.85 -0.27
CA LYS A 31 -10.78 12.36 -0.25
C LYS A 31 -11.08 12.93 1.13
N PRO A 32 -12.18 13.70 1.30
CA PRO A 32 -12.50 14.27 2.60
C PRO A 32 -12.63 13.26 3.75
N ARG A 33 -13.15 12.05 3.45
CA ARG A 33 -13.43 11.06 4.50
C ARG A 33 -12.59 9.80 4.42
N GLU A 34 -11.76 9.67 3.41
CA GLU A 34 -10.95 8.47 3.23
C GLU A 34 -9.76 8.74 2.34
N VAL A 35 -8.78 7.86 2.46
CA VAL A 35 -7.63 7.82 1.55
C VAL A 35 -7.69 6.49 0.84
N ILE A 36 -7.54 6.51 -0.47
CA ILE A 36 -7.58 5.29 -1.29
C ILE A 36 -6.23 5.10 -1.95
N PHE A 37 -5.60 3.96 -1.68
CA PHE A 37 -4.34 3.58 -2.32
C PHE A 37 -4.63 2.47 -3.31
N CYS A 38 -4.15 2.65 -4.54
CA CYS A 38 -4.33 1.66 -5.61
C CYS A 38 -2.98 1.29 -6.19
N MET A 39 -2.75 0.02 -6.41
CA MET A 39 -1.56 -0.41 -7.14
C MET A 39 -1.84 -1.68 -7.91
N SER A 40 -1.13 -1.81 -9.03
CA SER A 40 -1.20 -3.02 -9.85
C SER A 40 -0.20 -4.02 -9.30
N VAL A 41 -0.67 -5.22 -8.95
CA VAL A 41 0.18 -6.27 -8.37
C VAL A 41 -0.06 -7.61 -9.08
N PRO A 42 0.21 -7.68 -10.40
CA PRO A 42 -0.05 -8.92 -11.14
C PRO A 42 0.66 -10.11 -10.50
N GLY A 43 -0.04 -11.20 -10.37
CA GLY A 43 0.51 -12.43 -9.80
C GLY A 43 0.53 -12.50 -8.29
N VAL A 44 -0.02 -11.50 -7.60
CA VAL A 44 -0.06 -11.49 -6.14
C VAL A 44 -1.47 -11.81 -5.66
N GLY A 45 -1.58 -12.78 -4.75
CA GLY A 45 -2.82 -13.07 -4.04
C GLY A 45 -2.87 -12.28 -2.73
N ARG A 46 -4.04 -12.30 -2.10
CA ARG A 46 -4.23 -11.58 -0.83
C ARG A 46 -3.24 -12.02 0.26
N GLU A 47 -2.90 -13.29 0.27
CA GLU A 47 -1.94 -13.85 1.25
C GLU A 47 -0.52 -13.30 1.08
N GLY A 48 -0.19 -12.73 -0.07
CA GLY A 48 1.09 -12.12 -0.31
C GLY A 48 1.17 -10.65 0.08
N ILE A 49 0.08 -10.06 0.55
CA ILE A 49 0.03 -8.65 0.90
C ILE A 49 0.38 -8.44 2.37
N GLU A 50 1.32 -7.55 2.62
CA GLU A 50 1.71 -7.15 3.94
C GLU A 50 1.60 -5.62 4.05
N ILE A 51 0.94 -5.13 5.09
CA ILE A 51 0.72 -3.70 5.29
C ILE A 51 1.28 -3.33 6.65
N ARG A 52 2.15 -2.34 6.68
CA ARG A 52 2.79 -1.87 7.91
C ARG A 52 2.62 -0.37 8.03
N THR A 53 2.59 0.10 9.28
CA THR A 53 2.60 1.53 9.55
C THR A 53 3.79 1.86 10.44
N ARG A 54 4.47 2.96 10.12
CA ARG A 54 5.55 3.51 10.93
C ARG A 54 5.31 5.00 11.05
N GLY A 55 4.88 5.43 12.25
CA GLY A 55 4.45 6.81 12.39
C GLY A 55 3.31 7.09 11.42
N ARG A 56 3.53 8.02 10.48
CA ARG A 56 2.55 8.34 9.45
C ARG A 56 2.85 7.69 8.10
N ALA A 57 3.85 6.85 8.03
CA ALA A 57 4.15 6.15 6.78
C ALA A 57 3.38 4.83 6.73
N LEU A 58 2.75 4.57 5.59
CA LEU A 58 2.11 3.30 5.30
C LEU A 58 2.96 2.58 4.26
N GLU A 59 3.38 1.38 4.59
CA GLU A 59 4.17 0.55 3.69
C GLU A 59 3.33 -0.63 3.21
N ILE A 60 3.35 -0.86 1.90
CA ILE A 60 2.67 -2.00 1.29
C ILE A 60 3.71 -2.87 0.61
N VAL A 61 3.71 -4.15 0.96
CA VAL A 61 4.58 -5.15 0.34
C VAL A 61 3.67 -6.21 -0.28
N ALA A 62 3.82 -6.44 -1.57
CA ALA A 62 3.01 -7.42 -2.29
C ALA A 62 3.94 -8.47 -2.89
N LYS A 63 3.99 -9.65 -2.25
CA LYS A 63 4.91 -10.72 -2.61
C LYS A 63 4.27 -11.74 -3.55
N ARG A 64 4.96 -12.05 -4.62
CA ARG A 64 4.56 -13.10 -5.55
C ARG A 64 5.14 -14.43 -5.09
N ALA A 65 4.54 -15.51 -5.56
CA ALA A 65 5.00 -16.86 -5.24
C ALA A 65 6.42 -17.15 -5.76
N ASP A 66 6.86 -16.44 -6.81
CA ASP A 66 8.19 -16.61 -7.39
C ASP A 66 9.30 -15.88 -6.66
N GLY A 67 8.99 -15.22 -5.53
CA GLY A 67 9.98 -14.50 -4.74
C GLY A 67 10.16 -13.04 -5.12
N LYS A 68 9.47 -12.57 -6.14
CA LYS A 68 9.49 -11.17 -6.54
C LYS A 68 8.41 -10.40 -5.77
N ALA A 69 8.61 -9.11 -5.59
CA ALA A 69 7.66 -8.30 -4.82
C ALA A 69 7.56 -6.86 -5.32
N TYR A 70 6.39 -6.29 -5.09
CA TYR A 70 6.13 -4.88 -5.30
C TYR A 70 6.16 -4.18 -3.94
N PHE A 71 6.74 -2.99 -3.89
CA PHE A 71 6.80 -2.19 -2.68
C PHE A 71 6.24 -0.81 -2.94
N SER A 72 5.53 -0.27 -1.97
CA SER A 72 5.03 1.09 -2.05
C SER A 72 4.95 1.70 -0.66
N THR A 73 5.22 3.00 -0.56
CA THR A 73 5.12 3.75 0.69
C THR A 73 4.36 5.03 0.43
N PHE A 74 3.40 5.31 1.30
CA PHE A 74 2.59 6.51 1.25
C PHE A 74 2.60 7.19 2.62
N GLU A 75 2.57 8.51 2.61
CA GLU A 75 2.40 9.26 3.84
C GLU A 75 0.92 9.43 4.14
N LEU A 76 0.52 9.07 5.35
CA LEU A 76 -0.87 9.17 5.79
C LEU A 76 -1.17 10.57 6.32
N PRO A 77 -2.37 11.11 6.03
CA PRO A 77 -2.83 12.31 6.72
C PRO A 77 -2.98 12.05 8.22
N ARG A 78 -2.90 13.11 9.01
CA ARG A 78 -2.96 12.99 10.48
C ARG A 78 -4.22 12.33 10.99
N ASN A 79 -5.33 12.55 10.32
CA ASN A 79 -6.63 12.02 10.75
C ASN A 79 -6.97 10.66 10.13
N ALA A 80 -6.03 10.03 9.44
CA ALA A 80 -6.24 8.70 8.90
C ALA A 80 -6.23 7.65 10.01
N VAL A 81 -7.06 6.62 9.87
CA VAL A 81 -7.18 5.55 10.85
C VAL A 81 -6.83 4.22 10.17
N PRO A 82 -5.53 3.89 10.07
CA PRO A 82 -5.13 2.68 9.35
C PRO A 82 -5.58 1.37 9.98
N GLN A 83 -5.94 1.38 11.27
CA GLN A 83 -6.49 0.22 11.94
C GLN A 83 -7.86 -0.19 11.41
N GLU A 84 -8.56 0.75 10.77
CA GLU A 84 -9.90 0.50 10.22
C GLU A 84 -9.86 0.33 8.71
N ARG A 85 -8.70 0.02 8.18
CA ARG A 85 -8.52 -0.13 6.74
C ARG A 85 -9.31 -1.27 6.14
N ILE A 86 -9.68 -1.10 4.88
CA ILE A 86 -10.30 -2.15 4.09
C ILE A 86 -9.35 -2.48 2.94
N LEU A 87 -8.95 -3.74 2.84
CA LEU A 87 -8.07 -4.21 1.78
C LEU A 87 -8.85 -5.09 0.82
N ARG A 88 -8.73 -4.78 -0.47
CA ARG A 88 -9.31 -5.60 -1.54
C ARG A 88 -8.21 -5.93 -2.54
N VAL A 89 -8.08 -7.20 -2.86
CA VAL A 89 -7.14 -7.67 -3.87
C VAL A 89 -7.92 -8.53 -4.85
N ARG A 90 -7.94 -8.12 -6.11
CA ARG A 90 -8.69 -8.83 -7.12
C ARG A 90 -8.08 -8.60 -8.50
N ASP A 91 -7.93 -9.67 -9.26
CA ASP A 91 -7.47 -9.61 -10.66
C ASP A 91 -6.18 -8.81 -10.84
N GLY A 92 -5.24 -8.99 -9.92
CA GLY A 92 -3.95 -8.32 -10.00
C GLY A 92 -3.98 -6.85 -9.57
N PHE A 93 -5.05 -6.40 -8.93
CA PHE A 93 -5.14 -5.04 -8.39
C PHE A 93 -5.34 -5.07 -6.89
N LEU A 94 -4.65 -4.17 -6.22
CA LEU A 94 -4.80 -3.95 -4.80
C LEU A 94 -5.46 -2.58 -4.60
N VAL A 95 -6.51 -2.56 -3.78
CA VAL A 95 -7.14 -1.31 -3.36
C VAL A 95 -7.19 -1.30 -1.84
N LEU A 96 -6.61 -0.29 -1.24
CA LEU A 96 -6.58 -0.12 0.21
C LEU A 96 -7.30 1.17 0.55
N ILE A 97 -8.36 1.07 1.34
CA ILE A 97 -9.17 2.21 1.74
C ILE A 97 -8.93 2.45 3.24
N ILE A 98 -8.48 3.66 3.57
CA ILE A 98 -8.23 4.04 4.96
C ILE A 98 -9.14 5.20 5.32
N PRO A 99 -10.06 5.00 6.28
CA PRO A 99 -10.96 6.08 6.68
C PRO A 99 -10.20 7.18 7.42
N LYS A 100 -10.77 8.37 7.38
CA LYS A 100 -10.27 9.53 8.09
C LYS A 100 -11.26 9.89 9.19
N ARG A 101 -10.73 10.26 10.34
CA ARG A 101 -11.56 10.76 11.42
C ARG A 101 -12.09 12.15 11.07
N LYS A 102 -13.29 12.42 11.52
CA LYS A 102 -13.87 13.73 11.36
C LYS A 102 -13.07 14.73 12.21
N ARG A 103 -12.72 15.85 11.63
CA ARG A 103 -12.08 16.91 12.38
C ARG A 103 -13.09 17.56 13.33
N SER A 104 -12.68 17.70 14.55
CA SER A 104 -13.47 18.41 15.55
C SER A 104 -13.16 19.92 15.49
#